data_c2b1d67524a373f6b834a5da0b679d16
#
_entry.id   c2b1d67524a373f6b834a5da0b679d16
#
_cell.length_a   1.000
_cell.length_b   1.000
_cell.length_c   1.000
_cell.angle_alpha   90.00
_cell.angle_beta   90.00
_cell.angle_gamma   90.00
#
_symmetry.space_group_name_H-M   'P 1'
#
loop_
_entity.id
_entity.type
_entity.pdbx_description
1 polymer ?
#
loop_
_entity_poly.entity_id
_entity_poly.type
_entity_poly.pdbx_seq_one_letter_code
_entity_poly.pdbx_strand_id
1 'polypeptide(L)'
;MAAAVAEVAAVVEEAAAPEAGNDHLMCDPSFMEFGVVIPHNEIGTDPGAITAFAQGAEELGAGHLMIYDHVLGAQRDRPGGFKGPYDSDTAFHEPFVLYGFLAACTENVELVTSVMVLPQRQAALAAKQAAEVAMLSNNRFRLGVGIGWNKVEYDALGVPFGQKGARLEEQVVFMKRLWEEDAFSFDGEFHSMELASIFPRPSAPIPVSFGGSAPAALERCARLGDGWIPLGSPNDKSAACIDIIRSTREQLGLDMSNFAIHAQAQYAGGDPDRWRSHAEKWQALGCTHLSIATHNAGDTNVDGYLARIAEYRDAVAGIVQPVR
;
A
#
# COMPACT_ATOMS: atom_id res chain seq x y z
N MET A 1 -21.47 -15.82 -13.42
CA MET A 1 -20.63 -14.70 -13.90
C MET A 1 -21.43 -13.42 -14.11
N ALA A 2 -22.53 -13.39 -14.87
CA ALA A 2 -23.32 -12.17 -15.08
C ALA A 2 -24.01 -11.64 -13.80
N ALA A 3 -24.45 -12.49 -12.89
CA ALA A 3 -25.11 -12.09 -11.64
C ALA A 3 -24.14 -11.43 -10.63
N ALA A 4 -22.92 -11.96 -10.50
CA ALA A 4 -21.89 -11.37 -9.62
C ALA A 4 -21.41 -9.99 -10.13
N VAL A 5 -21.40 -9.76 -11.44
CA VAL A 5 -21.06 -8.46 -12.04
C VAL A 5 -22.17 -7.43 -11.82
N ALA A 6 -23.45 -7.87 -11.80
CA ALA A 6 -24.57 -7.00 -11.52
C ALA A 6 -24.64 -6.58 -10.03
N GLU A 7 -24.24 -7.46 -9.11
CA GLU A 7 -24.22 -7.17 -7.68
C GLU A 7 -23.07 -6.19 -7.30
N VAL A 8 -21.94 -6.27 -7.99
CA VAL A 8 -20.83 -5.30 -7.86
C VAL A 8 -21.23 -3.91 -8.38
N ALA A 9 -22.05 -3.82 -9.42
CA ALA A 9 -22.55 -2.55 -9.92
C ALA A 9 -23.57 -1.90 -8.95
N ALA A 10 -24.38 -2.69 -8.26
CA ALA A 10 -25.35 -2.19 -7.28
C ALA A 10 -24.69 -1.65 -6.00
N VAL A 11 -23.55 -2.26 -5.56
CA VAL A 11 -22.79 -1.77 -4.39
C VAL A 11 -22.13 -0.42 -4.66
N VAL A 12 -21.83 -0.09 -5.91
CA VAL A 12 -21.25 1.21 -6.30
C VAL A 12 -22.31 2.33 -6.33
N GLU A 13 -23.60 2.00 -6.50
CA GLU A 13 -24.67 3.00 -6.68
C GLU A 13 -25.29 3.49 -5.36
N GLU A 14 -25.08 2.79 -4.24
CA GLU A 14 -25.69 3.10 -2.94
C GLU A 14 -24.75 3.75 -1.91
N ALA A 15 -23.47 3.90 -2.23
CA ALA A 15 -22.49 4.59 -1.37
C ALA A 15 -22.50 6.11 -1.61
N ALA A 16 -23.60 6.76 -1.30
CA ALA A 16 -23.59 8.21 -1.03
C ALA A 16 -22.84 8.45 0.26
N ALA A 17 -21.67 9.09 0.17
CA ALA A 17 -20.76 9.36 1.28
C ALA A 17 -21.46 10.03 2.45
N PRO A 18 -21.30 9.54 3.70
CA PRO A 18 -21.55 10.36 4.87
C PRO A 18 -20.45 11.42 4.93
N GLU A 19 -20.84 12.69 5.11
CA GLU A 19 -19.94 13.77 5.50
C GLU A 19 -19.37 13.47 6.89
N ALA A 20 -18.30 12.67 6.95
CA ALA A 20 -17.47 12.54 8.13
C ALA A 20 -16.30 13.50 7.93
N GLY A 21 -16.28 14.57 8.71
CA GLY A 21 -15.18 15.54 8.72
C GLY A 21 -13.86 14.84 9.11
N ASN A 22 -13.11 14.45 8.14
CA ASN A 22 -11.68 14.27 8.23
C ASN A 22 -11.08 15.57 7.68
N ASP A 23 -10.78 16.52 8.59
CA ASP A 23 -9.82 17.59 8.29
C ASP A 23 -8.41 16.97 8.13
N HIS A 24 -8.24 16.08 7.16
CA HIS A 24 -6.93 15.88 6.57
C HIS A 24 -6.58 17.22 5.93
N LEU A 25 -5.56 17.87 6.47
CA LEU A 25 -4.97 19.09 5.95
C LEU A 25 -4.93 18.97 4.43
N MET A 26 -5.78 19.75 3.75
CA MET A 26 -5.92 19.73 2.29
C MET A 26 -4.55 20.06 1.72
N CYS A 27 -3.79 19.05 1.30
CA CYS A 27 -2.60 19.27 0.50
C CYS A 27 -3.00 20.04 -0.74
N ASP A 28 -2.28 21.11 -1.03
CA ASP A 28 -2.44 21.82 -2.30
C ASP A 28 -2.25 20.79 -3.43
N PRO A 29 -3.24 20.58 -4.31
CA PRO A 29 -3.16 19.57 -5.38
C PRO A 29 -2.00 19.80 -6.36
N SER A 30 -1.29 20.93 -6.25
CA SER A 30 -0.08 21.20 -7.00
C SER A 30 1.17 20.50 -6.44
N PHE A 31 1.11 19.92 -5.24
CA PHE A 31 2.24 19.24 -4.59
C PHE A 31 1.91 17.78 -4.34
N MET A 32 2.95 16.93 -4.39
CA MET A 32 2.85 15.55 -3.90
C MET A 32 3.09 15.52 -2.39
N GLU A 33 2.38 14.65 -1.68
CA GLU A 33 2.64 14.39 -0.27
C GLU A 33 3.97 13.65 -0.09
N PHE A 34 4.77 14.10 0.87
CA PHE A 34 6.03 13.46 1.23
C PHE A 34 5.80 12.20 2.07
N GLY A 35 6.46 11.10 1.73
CA GLY A 35 6.43 9.87 2.51
C GLY A 35 7.77 9.16 2.59
N VAL A 36 7.80 8.11 3.38
CA VAL A 36 9.02 7.33 3.66
C VAL A 36 8.72 5.84 3.57
N VAL A 37 9.63 5.08 2.94
CA VAL A 37 9.63 3.62 3.03
C VAL A 37 10.48 3.21 4.23
N ILE A 38 9.90 2.48 5.17
CA ILE A 38 10.62 1.96 6.33
C ILE A 38 11.69 0.98 5.85
N PRO A 39 12.98 1.13 6.23
CA PRO A 39 14.04 0.20 5.85
C PRO A 39 13.98 -1.09 6.71
N HIS A 40 12.81 -1.74 6.73
CA HIS A 40 12.47 -2.84 7.64
C HIS A 40 13.32 -4.10 7.45
N ASN A 41 14.01 -4.23 6.32
CA ASN A 41 14.95 -5.32 6.05
C ASN A 41 16.40 -4.99 6.49
N GLU A 42 16.67 -3.78 6.97
CA GLU A 42 17.99 -3.31 7.39
C GLU A 42 18.01 -2.71 8.80
N ILE A 43 16.88 -2.18 9.29
CA ILE A 43 16.77 -1.51 10.60
C ILE A 43 16.95 -2.46 11.80
N GLY A 44 16.88 -3.76 11.56
CA GLY A 44 16.98 -4.78 12.61
C GLY A 44 15.68 -4.97 13.40
N THR A 45 15.83 -5.53 14.61
CA THR A 45 14.69 -5.97 15.44
C THR A 45 14.56 -5.21 16.75
N ASP A 46 15.36 -4.16 16.97
CA ASP A 46 15.26 -3.34 18.18
C ASP A 46 14.00 -2.47 18.14
N PRO A 47 13.04 -2.65 19.04
CA PRO A 47 11.82 -1.84 19.08
C PRO A 47 12.10 -0.35 19.28
N GLY A 48 13.16 0.00 20.00
CA GLY A 48 13.58 1.38 20.23
C GLY A 48 14.03 2.05 18.94
N ALA A 49 14.82 1.35 18.11
CA ALA A 49 15.26 1.83 16.80
C ALA A 49 14.08 2.00 15.84
N ILE A 50 13.16 1.04 15.81
CA ILE A 50 11.95 1.09 14.97
C ILE A 50 11.06 2.27 15.36
N THR A 51 10.85 2.48 16.66
CA THR A 51 10.08 3.64 17.18
C THR A 51 10.75 4.95 16.82
N ALA A 52 12.06 5.09 17.11
CA ALA A 52 12.82 6.30 16.82
C ALA A 52 12.82 6.65 15.32
N PHE A 53 12.90 5.65 14.44
CA PHE A 53 12.81 5.86 13.01
C PHE A 53 11.44 6.41 12.60
N ALA A 54 10.35 5.78 13.07
CA ALA A 54 9.00 6.18 12.70
C ALA A 54 8.67 7.61 13.19
N GLN A 55 9.01 7.92 14.44
CA GLN A 55 8.84 9.25 15.02
C GLN A 55 9.74 10.29 14.34
N GLY A 56 11.00 9.98 14.07
CA GLY A 56 11.89 10.87 13.35
C GLY A 56 11.46 11.14 11.90
N ALA A 57 10.88 10.15 11.22
CA ALA A 57 10.29 10.36 9.89
C ALA A 57 9.06 11.28 9.97
N GLU A 58 8.21 11.11 10.98
CA GLU A 58 7.06 11.99 11.23
C GLU A 58 7.52 13.42 11.56
N GLU A 59 8.53 13.60 12.40
CA GLU A 59 9.14 14.91 12.72
C GLU A 59 9.75 15.58 11.47
N LEU A 60 10.27 14.79 10.53
CA LEU A 60 10.73 15.28 9.23
C LEU A 60 9.58 15.67 8.29
N GLY A 61 8.33 15.48 8.70
CA GLY A 61 7.14 15.84 7.95
C GLY A 61 6.69 14.76 6.95
N ALA A 62 7.04 13.49 7.16
CA ALA A 62 6.44 12.42 6.40
C ALA A 62 4.94 12.33 6.71
N GLY A 63 4.09 12.35 5.67
CA GLY A 63 2.66 12.13 5.80
C GLY A 63 2.30 10.64 5.81
N HIS A 64 3.16 9.78 5.25
CA HIS A 64 2.93 8.34 5.27
C HIS A 64 4.21 7.51 5.39
N LEU A 65 4.06 6.31 5.99
CA LEU A 65 5.10 5.30 6.11
C LEU A 65 4.70 4.05 5.33
N MET A 66 5.55 3.61 4.41
CA MET A 66 5.34 2.42 3.60
C MET A 66 6.16 1.22 4.08
N ILE A 67 5.62 0.01 3.96
CA ILE A 67 6.32 -1.24 4.22
C ILE A 67 6.03 -2.28 3.13
N TYR A 68 7.00 -3.14 2.81
CA TYR A 68 6.83 -4.28 1.92
C TYR A 68 6.36 -5.52 2.70
N ASP A 69 5.75 -6.48 2.00
CA ASP A 69 5.24 -7.72 2.59
C ASP A 69 5.94 -8.96 2.00
N HIS A 70 6.66 -9.66 2.87
CA HIS A 70 7.13 -11.02 2.63
C HIS A 70 7.04 -11.84 3.92
N VAL A 71 6.47 -13.05 3.84
CA VAL A 71 6.31 -13.93 4.99
C VAL A 71 7.55 -14.79 5.21
N LEU A 72 8.19 -15.23 4.12
CA LEU A 72 9.42 -16.01 4.16
C LEU A 72 10.25 -15.85 2.87
N GLY A 73 11.55 -15.98 3.00
CA GLY A 73 12.49 -16.10 1.89
C GLY A 73 12.88 -17.55 1.62
N ALA A 74 13.44 -17.80 0.45
CA ALA A 74 13.94 -19.10 0.07
C ALA A 74 15.47 -19.08 -0.05
N GLN A 75 16.13 -20.18 0.33
CA GLN A 75 17.57 -20.36 0.12
C GLN A 75 17.87 -20.36 -1.38
N ARG A 76 18.94 -19.66 -1.80
CA ARG A 76 19.31 -19.53 -3.21
C ARG A 76 19.78 -20.85 -3.83
N ASP A 77 20.41 -21.69 -3.02
CA ASP A 77 20.98 -22.99 -3.40
C ASP A 77 20.02 -24.19 -3.19
N ARG A 78 18.74 -23.91 -2.88
CA ARG A 78 17.72 -24.96 -2.76
C ARG A 78 17.60 -25.81 -4.05
N PRO A 79 17.09 -27.07 -3.99
CA PRO A 79 16.81 -27.85 -5.17
C PRO A 79 15.98 -27.08 -6.21
N GLY A 80 16.49 -26.94 -7.43
CA GLY A 80 15.91 -26.11 -8.48
C GLY A 80 16.33 -24.65 -8.46
N GLY A 81 17.12 -24.24 -7.48
CA GLY A 81 17.58 -22.85 -7.29
C GLY A 81 16.46 -21.89 -6.88
N PHE A 82 16.85 -20.67 -6.53
CA PHE A 82 15.90 -19.56 -6.28
C PHE A 82 16.47 -18.25 -6.85
N LYS A 83 15.66 -17.57 -7.66
CA LYS A 83 16.02 -16.29 -8.28
C LYS A 83 14.94 -15.27 -7.92
N GLY A 84 15.15 -14.55 -6.84
CA GLY A 84 14.28 -13.47 -6.39
C GLY A 84 15.09 -12.29 -5.88
N PRO A 85 14.49 -11.11 -5.73
CA PRO A 85 15.16 -9.94 -5.14
C PRO A 85 15.53 -10.17 -3.68
N TYR A 86 14.80 -11.03 -2.98
CA TYR A 86 14.96 -11.37 -1.56
C TYR A 86 15.13 -12.86 -1.37
N ASP A 87 15.83 -13.27 -0.32
CA ASP A 87 16.06 -14.68 0.04
C ASP A 87 15.81 -14.91 1.54
N SER A 88 16.20 -16.09 2.05
CA SER A 88 16.00 -16.45 3.45
C SER A 88 16.79 -15.63 4.46
N ASP A 89 17.80 -14.91 4.00
CA ASP A 89 18.67 -14.08 4.84
C ASP A 89 18.21 -12.61 4.86
N THR A 90 17.19 -12.28 4.07
CA THR A 90 16.59 -10.95 4.02
C THR A 90 15.48 -10.84 5.07
N ALA A 91 15.66 -9.94 6.04
CA ALA A 91 14.68 -9.72 7.09
C ALA A 91 13.43 -9.01 6.55
N PHE A 92 12.26 -9.42 7.03
CA PHE A 92 10.98 -8.73 6.83
C PHE A 92 10.17 -8.78 8.11
N HIS A 93 9.63 -7.63 8.52
CA HIS A 93 8.63 -7.55 9.56
C HIS A 93 7.24 -7.84 8.98
N GLU A 94 6.39 -8.50 9.73
CA GLU A 94 5.01 -8.74 9.32
C GLU A 94 4.23 -7.41 9.39
N PRO A 95 3.58 -6.97 8.28
CA PRO A 95 3.04 -5.62 8.19
C PRO A 95 1.97 -5.26 9.22
N PHE A 96 0.99 -6.14 9.48
CA PHE A 96 -0.06 -5.82 10.44
C PHE A 96 0.45 -5.75 11.87
N VAL A 97 1.40 -6.65 12.23
CA VAL A 97 2.02 -6.65 13.56
C VAL A 97 2.85 -5.40 13.76
N LEU A 98 3.69 -5.04 12.77
CA LEU A 98 4.50 -3.84 12.86
C LEU A 98 3.62 -2.57 12.90
N TYR A 99 2.59 -2.50 12.08
CA TYR A 99 1.71 -1.32 12.07
C TYR A 99 0.84 -1.20 13.31
N GLY A 100 0.44 -2.31 13.94
CA GLY A 100 -0.17 -2.27 15.27
C GLY A 100 0.74 -1.66 16.33
N PHE A 101 2.05 -1.95 16.26
CA PHE A 101 3.06 -1.35 17.12
C PHE A 101 3.28 0.13 16.78
N LEU A 102 3.43 0.49 15.50
CA LEU A 102 3.68 1.87 15.07
C LEU A 102 2.46 2.78 15.29
N ALA A 103 1.25 2.26 15.22
CA ALA A 103 0.04 3.01 15.53
C ALA A 103 0.06 3.59 16.94
N ALA A 104 0.70 2.89 17.90
CA ALA A 104 0.81 3.33 19.29
C ALA A 104 1.93 4.35 19.55
N CYS A 105 2.88 4.52 18.63
CA CYS A 105 4.04 5.39 18.84
C CYS A 105 4.17 6.52 17.78
N THR A 106 3.20 6.64 16.87
CA THR A 106 3.09 7.73 15.90
C THR A 106 1.73 8.43 16.03
N GLU A 107 1.64 9.69 15.62
CA GLU A 107 0.43 10.51 15.81
C GLU A 107 -0.31 10.82 14.50
N ASN A 108 0.41 11.15 13.43
CA ASN A 108 -0.17 11.72 12.20
C ASN A 108 0.06 10.90 10.94
N VAL A 109 1.18 10.17 10.82
CA VAL A 109 1.53 9.44 9.60
C VAL A 109 0.52 8.36 9.23
N GLU A 110 0.13 8.31 7.97
CA GLU A 110 -0.63 7.19 7.40
C GLU A 110 0.27 5.95 7.27
N LEU A 111 -0.24 4.80 7.66
CA LEU A 111 0.46 3.50 7.59
C LEU A 111 0.02 2.78 6.31
N VAL A 112 0.92 2.59 5.35
CA VAL A 112 0.58 2.10 4.01
C VAL A 112 1.32 0.80 3.69
N THR A 113 0.61 -0.30 3.44
CA THR A 113 1.26 -1.51 2.91
C THR A 113 1.58 -1.36 1.42
N SER A 114 2.80 -1.72 0.97
CA SER A 114 3.27 -1.44 -0.39
C SER A 114 4.02 -2.61 -1.05
N VAL A 115 3.36 -3.72 -1.31
CA VAL A 115 1.96 -4.05 -1.12
C VAL A 115 1.83 -5.36 -0.35
N MET A 116 0.73 -5.51 0.42
CA MET A 116 0.36 -6.79 1.02
C MET A 116 0.10 -7.83 -0.06
N VAL A 117 0.73 -9.01 0.02
CA VAL A 117 0.44 -10.13 -0.89
C VAL A 117 -0.84 -10.82 -0.43
N LEU A 118 -1.98 -10.17 -0.69
CA LEU A 118 -3.27 -10.57 -0.12
C LEU A 118 -3.74 -11.97 -0.54
N PRO A 119 -3.56 -12.46 -1.80
CA PRO A 119 -4.06 -13.78 -2.19
C PRO A 119 -3.44 -14.97 -1.44
N GLN A 120 -2.33 -14.79 -0.75
CA GLN A 120 -1.74 -15.84 0.09
C GLN A 120 -2.25 -15.83 1.54
N ARG A 121 -3.12 -14.88 1.91
CA ARG A 121 -3.68 -14.70 3.25
C ARG A 121 -5.15 -15.14 3.31
N GLN A 122 -5.61 -15.52 4.50
CA GLN A 122 -7.02 -15.78 4.77
C GLN A 122 -7.77 -14.43 4.79
N ALA A 123 -8.71 -14.22 3.87
CA ALA A 123 -9.36 -12.93 3.66
C ALA A 123 -10.07 -12.37 4.91
N ALA A 124 -10.85 -13.21 5.62
CA ALA A 124 -11.55 -12.79 6.83
C ALA A 124 -10.58 -12.40 7.95
N LEU A 125 -9.45 -13.11 8.10
CA LEU A 125 -8.42 -12.77 9.09
C LEU A 125 -7.71 -11.47 8.69
N ALA A 126 -7.34 -11.32 7.42
CA ALA A 126 -6.72 -10.08 6.92
C ALA A 126 -7.66 -8.87 7.06
N ALA A 127 -8.97 -9.05 6.80
CA ALA A 127 -9.98 -8.01 7.04
C ALA A 127 -10.03 -7.58 8.50
N LYS A 128 -10.00 -8.55 9.43
CA LYS A 128 -9.98 -8.27 10.87
C LYS A 128 -8.71 -7.56 11.31
N GLN A 129 -7.54 -7.99 10.82
CA GLN A 129 -6.24 -7.36 11.12
C GLN A 129 -6.17 -5.92 10.57
N ALA A 130 -6.63 -5.70 9.34
CA ALA A 130 -6.71 -4.38 8.73
C ALA A 130 -7.63 -3.43 9.53
N ALA A 131 -8.79 -3.93 9.98
CA ALA A 131 -9.71 -3.19 10.83
C ALA A 131 -9.08 -2.81 12.18
N GLU A 132 -8.32 -3.74 12.80
CA GLU A 132 -7.62 -3.45 14.06
C GLU A 132 -6.54 -2.36 13.86
N VAL A 133 -5.72 -2.46 12.81
CA VAL A 133 -4.71 -1.40 12.54
C VAL A 133 -5.39 -0.06 12.28
N ALA A 134 -6.49 -0.02 11.52
CA ALA A 134 -7.23 1.21 11.26
C ALA A 134 -7.77 1.83 12.57
N MET A 135 -8.38 1.04 13.44
CA MET A 135 -8.89 1.52 14.72
C MET A 135 -7.78 1.98 15.67
N LEU A 136 -6.72 1.18 15.82
CA LEU A 136 -5.59 1.49 16.71
C LEU A 136 -4.77 2.70 16.23
N SER A 137 -4.76 2.96 14.94
CA SER A 137 -4.12 4.14 14.35
C SER A 137 -5.05 5.35 14.22
N ASN A 138 -6.27 5.28 14.72
CA ASN A 138 -7.28 6.34 14.54
C ASN A 138 -7.55 6.63 13.04
N ASN A 139 -7.79 5.57 12.26
CA ASN A 139 -8.06 5.57 10.82
C ASN A 139 -6.92 6.06 9.92
N ARG A 140 -5.66 6.01 10.40
CA ARG A 140 -4.45 6.32 9.63
C ARG A 140 -3.89 5.07 8.94
N PHE A 141 -4.72 4.25 8.32
CA PHE A 141 -4.28 3.03 7.64
C PHE A 141 -4.83 2.96 6.22
N ARG A 142 -3.94 2.64 5.27
CA ARG A 142 -4.25 2.35 3.86
C ARG A 142 -3.74 0.96 3.50
N LEU A 143 -4.62 0.12 2.98
CA LEU A 143 -4.28 -1.22 2.56
C LEU A 143 -3.82 -1.25 1.09
N GLY A 144 -2.52 -1.22 0.84
CA GLY A 144 -1.97 -1.51 -0.49
C GLY A 144 -1.90 -3.02 -0.71
N VAL A 145 -2.46 -3.51 -1.82
CA VAL A 145 -2.59 -4.94 -2.13
C VAL A 145 -1.96 -5.32 -3.47
N GLY A 146 -1.44 -6.54 -3.55
CA GLY A 146 -0.86 -7.09 -4.76
C GLY A 146 -0.94 -8.62 -4.78
N ILE A 147 -0.52 -9.22 -5.92
CA ILE A 147 -0.60 -10.67 -6.13
C ILE A 147 0.69 -11.42 -5.80
N GLY A 148 1.77 -10.73 -5.48
CA GLY A 148 3.07 -11.35 -5.20
C GLY A 148 3.67 -12.16 -6.35
N TRP A 149 4.94 -12.49 -6.20
CA TRP A 149 5.74 -13.23 -7.19
C TRP A 149 6.34 -14.53 -6.62
N ASN A 150 6.47 -14.63 -5.29
CA ASN A 150 7.19 -15.71 -4.62
C ASN A 150 6.31 -16.95 -4.44
N LYS A 151 6.48 -17.94 -5.36
CA LYS A 151 5.73 -19.20 -5.27
C LYS A 151 6.02 -19.98 -3.98
N VAL A 152 7.23 -19.82 -3.41
CA VAL A 152 7.63 -20.55 -2.19
C VAL A 152 6.77 -20.13 -0.99
N GLU A 153 6.41 -18.85 -0.90
CA GLU A 153 5.49 -18.36 0.14
C GLU A 153 4.09 -18.97 -0.02
N TYR A 154 3.56 -18.97 -1.24
CA TYR A 154 2.26 -19.56 -1.54
C TYR A 154 2.20 -21.05 -1.16
N ASP A 155 3.25 -21.82 -1.52
CA ASP A 155 3.34 -23.25 -1.19
C ASP A 155 3.41 -23.46 0.33
N ALA A 156 4.22 -22.66 1.04
CA ALA A 156 4.36 -22.74 2.50
C ALA A 156 3.08 -22.35 3.25
N LEU A 157 2.32 -21.41 2.71
CA LEU A 157 1.03 -20.95 3.27
C LEU A 157 -0.14 -21.85 2.83
N GLY A 158 0.10 -22.90 2.03
CA GLY A 158 -0.92 -23.84 1.57
C GLY A 158 -1.92 -23.26 0.58
N VAL A 159 -1.53 -22.19 -0.16
CA VAL A 159 -2.41 -21.49 -1.08
C VAL A 159 -1.99 -21.73 -2.54
N PRO A 160 -2.92 -22.09 -3.46
CA PRO A 160 -2.60 -22.27 -4.87
C PRO A 160 -2.03 -21.00 -5.50
N PHE A 161 -0.92 -21.13 -6.25
CA PHE A 161 -0.26 -20.02 -6.94
C PHE A 161 -1.06 -19.52 -8.15
N GLY A 162 -1.96 -20.31 -8.69
CA GLY A 162 -2.86 -19.95 -9.78
C GLY A 162 -3.98 -19.00 -9.34
N GLN A 163 -4.65 -18.38 -10.31
CA GLN A 163 -5.86 -17.54 -10.12
C GLN A 163 -5.68 -16.38 -9.11
N LYS A 164 -4.44 -15.92 -8.86
CA LYS A 164 -4.14 -14.88 -7.87
C LYS A 164 -4.91 -13.58 -8.11
N GLY A 165 -5.10 -13.20 -9.37
CA GLY A 165 -5.81 -11.98 -9.73
C GLY A 165 -7.30 -12.04 -9.39
N ALA A 166 -7.97 -13.13 -9.76
CA ALA A 166 -9.39 -13.34 -9.46
C ALA A 166 -9.61 -13.45 -7.94
N ARG A 167 -8.72 -14.21 -7.25
CA ARG A 167 -8.78 -14.31 -5.79
C ARG A 167 -8.59 -12.96 -5.10
N LEU A 168 -7.61 -12.13 -5.53
CA LEU A 168 -7.42 -10.79 -4.99
C LEU A 168 -8.67 -9.92 -5.16
N GLU A 169 -9.29 -9.99 -6.32
CA GLU A 169 -10.49 -9.23 -6.63
C GLU A 169 -11.64 -9.59 -5.69
N GLU A 170 -11.93 -10.88 -5.55
CA GLU A 170 -12.97 -11.36 -4.63
C GLU A 170 -12.64 -11.03 -3.16
N GLN A 171 -11.36 -11.17 -2.76
CA GLN A 171 -10.92 -10.83 -1.40
C GLN A 171 -11.18 -9.36 -1.07
N VAL A 172 -10.86 -8.44 -1.98
CA VAL A 172 -11.09 -7.01 -1.72
C VAL A 172 -12.57 -6.69 -1.59
N VAL A 173 -13.43 -7.26 -2.45
CA VAL A 173 -14.90 -7.10 -2.33
C VAL A 173 -15.40 -7.67 -1.00
N PHE A 174 -15.00 -8.89 -0.65
CA PHE A 174 -15.38 -9.53 0.61
C PHE A 174 -14.93 -8.74 1.84
N MET A 175 -13.70 -8.20 1.83
CA MET A 175 -13.14 -7.44 2.94
C MET A 175 -13.82 -6.08 3.10
N LYS A 176 -14.09 -5.35 2.01
CA LYS A 176 -14.84 -4.08 2.07
C LYS A 176 -16.22 -4.29 2.71
N ARG A 177 -16.96 -5.32 2.30
CA ARG A 177 -18.24 -5.68 2.91
C ARG A 177 -18.13 -6.01 4.41
N LEU A 178 -17.07 -6.74 4.83
CA LEU A 178 -16.82 -7.03 6.24
C LEU A 178 -16.58 -5.76 7.08
N TRP A 179 -15.99 -4.71 6.50
CA TRP A 179 -15.76 -3.43 7.19
C TRP A 179 -17.00 -2.55 7.26
N GLU A 180 -17.89 -2.65 6.29
CA GLU A 180 -19.00 -1.71 6.09
C GLU A 180 -20.35 -2.29 6.55
N GLU A 181 -20.60 -3.57 6.31
CA GLU A 181 -21.92 -4.19 6.54
C GLU A 181 -22.03 -4.84 7.94
N ASP A 182 -23.27 -4.98 8.40
CA ASP A 182 -23.63 -5.87 9.51
C ASP A 182 -23.50 -7.34 9.07
N ALA A 183 -24.15 -8.28 9.74
CA ALA A 183 -24.06 -9.67 9.34
C ALA A 183 -24.65 -9.87 7.93
N PHE A 184 -23.86 -10.46 7.03
CA PHE A 184 -24.24 -10.77 5.65
C PHE A 184 -23.79 -12.16 5.24
N SER A 185 -24.33 -12.67 4.15
CA SER A 185 -23.86 -13.89 3.50
C SER A 185 -23.06 -13.56 2.25
N PHE A 186 -22.03 -14.35 1.99
CA PHE A 186 -21.17 -14.23 0.81
C PHE A 186 -20.98 -15.60 0.17
N ASP A 187 -21.20 -15.72 -1.13
CA ASP A 187 -21.05 -16.97 -1.89
C ASP A 187 -20.23 -16.68 -3.17
N GLY A 188 -18.91 -16.66 -3.01
CA GLY A 188 -17.93 -16.40 -4.07
C GLY A 188 -17.27 -17.67 -4.59
N GLU A 189 -16.34 -17.51 -5.53
CA GLU A 189 -15.54 -18.61 -6.08
C GLU A 189 -14.49 -19.12 -5.07
N PHE A 190 -13.91 -18.25 -4.27
CA PHE A 190 -12.81 -18.55 -3.35
C PHE A 190 -13.21 -18.46 -1.88
N HIS A 191 -14.26 -17.72 -1.55
CA HIS A 191 -14.69 -17.46 -0.19
C HIS A 191 -16.20 -17.65 -0.08
N SER A 192 -16.62 -18.26 1.02
CA SER A 192 -18.04 -18.36 1.38
C SER A 192 -18.23 -18.08 2.87
N MET A 193 -19.32 -17.43 3.20
CA MET A 193 -19.69 -17.09 4.58
C MET A 193 -21.19 -16.99 4.68
N GLU A 194 -21.80 -17.58 5.71
CA GLU A 194 -23.24 -17.51 5.96
C GLU A 194 -23.51 -16.63 7.19
N LEU A 195 -24.24 -15.55 6.99
CA LEU A 195 -24.79 -14.65 8.00
C LEU A 195 -23.81 -14.34 9.15
N ALA A 196 -22.64 -13.79 8.83
CA ALA A 196 -21.60 -13.44 9.79
C ALA A 196 -21.01 -12.06 9.51
N SER A 197 -20.23 -11.53 10.46
CA SER A 197 -19.55 -10.23 10.36
C SER A 197 -18.27 -10.22 11.18
N ILE A 198 -17.47 -9.18 11.05
CA ILE A 198 -16.41 -8.84 12.03
C ILE A 198 -16.93 -7.80 13.02
N PHE A 199 -16.43 -7.84 14.25
CA PHE A 199 -16.69 -6.83 15.27
C PHE A 199 -15.49 -6.73 16.23
N PRO A 200 -15.06 -5.49 16.64
CA PRO A 200 -15.52 -4.21 16.13
C PRO A 200 -15.14 -3.96 14.65
N ARG A 201 -15.78 -2.97 14.03
CA ARG A 201 -15.49 -2.51 12.66
C ARG A 201 -14.80 -1.15 12.70
N PRO A 202 -14.02 -0.78 11.68
CA PRO A 202 -13.43 0.56 11.57
C PRO A 202 -14.53 1.62 11.52
N SER A 203 -14.26 2.80 12.06
CA SER A 203 -15.21 3.92 12.10
C SER A 203 -15.24 4.72 10.79
N ALA A 204 -14.29 4.47 9.89
CA ALA A 204 -14.20 5.08 8.57
C ALA A 204 -13.78 4.00 7.54
N PRO A 205 -14.09 4.17 6.24
CA PRO A 205 -13.64 3.27 5.19
C PRO A 205 -12.12 3.13 5.18
N ILE A 206 -11.60 1.91 5.01
CA ILE A 206 -10.17 1.65 4.82
C ILE A 206 -9.86 1.82 3.32
N PRO A 207 -9.05 2.81 2.92
CA PRO A 207 -8.68 2.96 1.52
C PRO A 207 -7.85 1.76 1.02
N VAL A 208 -8.15 1.28 -0.19
CA VAL A 208 -7.45 0.14 -0.80
C VAL A 208 -6.71 0.60 -2.05
N SER A 209 -5.38 0.49 -2.05
CA SER A 209 -4.54 0.78 -3.21
C SER A 209 -4.00 -0.51 -3.83
N PHE A 210 -3.91 -0.57 -5.16
CA PHE A 210 -3.46 -1.76 -5.87
C PHE A 210 -2.07 -1.58 -6.45
N GLY A 211 -1.22 -2.59 -6.29
CA GLY A 211 0.03 -2.72 -7.03
C GLY A 211 -0.16 -3.47 -8.35
N GLY A 212 0.86 -3.37 -9.20
CA GLY A 212 0.93 -4.07 -10.48
C GLY A 212 0.72 -3.16 -11.69
N SER A 213 1.16 -3.66 -12.88
CA SER A 213 1.17 -2.91 -14.14
C SER A 213 0.60 -3.70 -15.32
N ALA A 214 0.15 -4.95 -15.11
CA ALA A 214 -0.53 -5.70 -16.16
C ALA A 214 -1.92 -5.10 -16.41
N PRO A 215 -2.43 -5.08 -17.68
CA PRO A 215 -3.73 -4.47 -17.99
C PRO A 215 -4.86 -4.92 -17.06
N ALA A 216 -5.02 -6.22 -16.84
CA ALA A 216 -6.04 -6.74 -15.92
C ALA A 216 -5.85 -6.31 -14.44
N ALA A 217 -4.61 -6.00 -14.02
CA ALA A 217 -4.38 -5.45 -12.68
C ALA A 217 -4.76 -3.96 -12.61
N LEU A 218 -4.51 -3.20 -13.69
CA LEU A 218 -4.87 -1.79 -13.79
C LEU A 218 -6.39 -1.59 -13.88
N GLU A 219 -7.08 -2.43 -14.67
CA GLU A 219 -8.55 -2.44 -14.75
C GLU A 219 -9.18 -2.76 -13.38
N ARG A 220 -8.65 -3.74 -12.66
CA ARG A 220 -9.08 -4.07 -11.29
C ARG A 220 -8.83 -2.89 -10.35
N CYS A 221 -7.64 -2.29 -10.42
CA CYS A 221 -7.27 -1.11 -9.64
C CYS A 221 -8.25 0.04 -9.88
N ALA A 222 -8.55 0.33 -11.14
CA ALA A 222 -9.48 1.39 -11.52
C ALA A 222 -10.91 1.17 -10.99
N ARG A 223 -11.36 -0.09 -10.97
CA ARG A 223 -12.74 -0.46 -10.61
C ARG A 223 -12.95 -0.59 -9.11
N LEU A 224 -12.00 -1.14 -8.38
CA LEU A 224 -12.15 -1.50 -6.95
C LEU A 224 -11.27 -0.69 -6.01
N GLY A 225 -10.29 0.04 -6.56
CA GLY A 225 -9.25 0.72 -5.77
C GLY A 225 -9.53 2.19 -5.52
N ASP A 226 -8.96 2.64 -4.42
CA ASP A 226 -8.89 4.04 -4.02
C ASP A 226 -7.50 4.62 -4.37
N GLY A 227 -6.61 3.81 -4.96
CA GLY A 227 -5.29 4.24 -5.40
C GLY A 227 -4.49 3.17 -6.12
N TRP A 228 -3.38 3.62 -6.70
CA TRP A 228 -2.40 2.78 -7.40
C TRP A 228 -1.00 2.96 -6.80
N ILE A 229 -0.27 1.87 -6.63
CA ILE A 229 1.12 1.83 -6.17
C ILE A 229 1.99 1.33 -7.33
N PRO A 230 2.58 2.22 -8.13
CA PRO A 230 3.45 1.86 -9.25
C PRO A 230 4.72 1.16 -8.80
N LEU A 231 5.18 0.21 -9.61
CA LEU A 231 6.53 -0.34 -9.54
C LEU A 231 7.41 0.32 -10.61
N GLY A 232 8.55 0.86 -10.20
CA GLY A 232 9.54 1.42 -11.11
C GLY A 232 9.56 2.95 -11.19
N SER A 233 10.13 3.47 -12.28
CA SER A 233 10.41 4.89 -12.46
C SER A 233 9.34 5.59 -13.31
N PRO A 234 9.21 6.94 -13.23
CA PRO A 234 8.31 7.71 -14.07
C PRO A 234 8.81 7.68 -15.53
N ASN A 235 8.08 7.01 -16.40
CA ASN A 235 8.39 6.86 -17.84
C ASN A 235 7.10 6.59 -18.63
N ASP A 236 7.23 6.39 -19.95
CA ASP A 236 6.08 6.15 -20.84
C ASP A 236 5.23 4.94 -20.44
N LYS A 237 5.82 3.92 -19.80
CA LYS A 237 5.04 2.77 -19.29
C LYS A 237 4.17 3.16 -18.12
N SER A 238 4.71 3.98 -17.20
CA SER A 238 3.94 4.49 -16.07
C SER A 238 2.83 5.44 -16.53
N ALA A 239 3.11 6.28 -17.52
CA ALA A 239 2.09 7.12 -18.17
C ALA A 239 0.96 6.27 -18.77
N ALA A 240 1.30 5.25 -19.56
CA ALA A 240 0.33 4.34 -20.15
C ALA A 240 -0.50 3.59 -19.08
N CYS A 241 0.09 3.20 -17.95
CA CYS A 241 -0.65 2.61 -16.84
C CYS A 241 -1.68 3.57 -16.25
N ILE A 242 -1.30 4.83 -16.03
CA ILE A 242 -2.20 5.88 -15.53
C ILE A 242 -3.33 6.16 -16.53
N ASP A 243 -3.04 6.16 -17.81
CA ASP A 243 -4.05 6.37 -18.85
C ASP A 243 -5.08 5.22 -18.90
N ILE A 244 -4.65 3.97 -18.70
CA ILE A 244 -5.57 2.82 -18.56
C ILE A 244 -6.46 3.01 -17.32
N ILE A 245 -5.91 3.36 -16.18
CA ILE A 245 -6.68 3.59 -14.95
C ILE A 245 -7.70 4.71 -15.18
N ARG A 246 -7.24 5.86 -15.68
CA ARG A 246 -8.09 7.04 -15.92
C ARG A 246 -9.24 6.73 -16.89
N SER A 247 -8.94 6.13 -18.04
CA SER A 247 -9.95 5.80 -19.03
C SER A 247 -10.95 4.76 -18.55
N THR A 248 -10.51 3.77 -17.76
CA THR A 248 -11.39 2.78 -17.14
C THR A 248 -12.31 3.43 -16.11
N ARG A 249 -11.79 4.30 -15.25
CA ARG A 249 -12.59 5.04 -14.26
C ARG A 249 -13.61 5.96 -14.92
N GLU A 250 -13.21 6.68 -15.96
CA GLU A 250 -14.12 7.54 -16.75
C GLU A 250 -15.28 6.73 -17.37
N GLN A 251 -15.00 5.55 -17.94
CA GLN A 251 -16.04 4.65 -18.47
C GLN A 251 -17.03 4.15 -17.41
N LEU A 252 -16.58 4.08 -16.15
CA LEU A 252 -17.40 3.68 -15.00
C LEU A 252 -18.08 4.86 -14.30
N GLY A 253 -17.89 6.09 -14.78
CA GLY A 253 -18.42 7.29 -14.12
C GLY A 253 -17.70 7.67 -12.82
N LEU A 254 -16.50 7.11 -12.57
CA LEU A 254 -15.65 7.41 -11.41
C LEU A 254 -14.61 8.46 -11.80
N ASP A 255 -14.40 9.45 -10.94
CA ASP A 255 -13.36 10.46 -11.16
C ASP A 255 -12.00 10.07 -10.56
N MET A 256 -11.00 10.92 -10.74
CA MET A 256 -9.65 10.77 -10.20
C MET A 256 -9.37 11.67 -8.99
N SER A 257 -10.31 12.48 -8.55
CA SER A 257 -10.09 13.52 -7.53
C SER A 257 -9.58 12.97 -6.19
N ASN A 258 -10.10 11.80 -5.79
CA ASN A 258 -9.72 11.12 -4.56
C ASN A 258 -8.88 9.85 -4.81
N PHE A 259 -8.39 9.66 -6.05
CA PHE A 259 -7.61 8.48 -6.40
C PHE A 259 -6.12 8.74 -6.18
N ALA A 260 -5.54 8.07 -5.19
CA ALA A 260 -4.15 8.24 -4.81
C ALA A 260 -3.18 7.50 -5.75
N ILE A 261 -2.06 8.12 -6.10
CA ILE A 261 -0.95 7.47 -6.79
C ILE A 261 0.28 7.60 -5.91
N HIS A 262 0.74 6.47 -5.33
CA HIS A 262 1.84 6.40 -4.39
C HIS A 262 3.13 5.90 -5.05
N ALA A 263 3.94 6.79 -5.59
CA ALA A 263 5.22 6.44 -6.19
C ALA A 263 6.35 6.36 -5.15
N GLN A 264 7.46 5.74 -5.55
CA GLN A 264 8.64 5.59 -4.71
C GLN A 264 9.89 6.11 -5.43
N ALA A 265 10.75 6.77 -4.68
CA ALA A 265 12.10 7.16 -5.07
C ALA A 265 13.13 6.31 -4.30
N GLN A 266 14.31 6.12 -4.89
CA GLN A 266 15.43 5.43 -4.25
C GLN A 266 16.53 6.44 -3.95
N TYR A 267 17.07 6.44 -2.75
CA TYR A 267 18.21 7.28 -2.37
C TYR A 267 19.43 6.97 -3.24
N ALA A 268 19.81 5.68 -3.35
CA ALA A 268 20.76 5.12 -4.32
C ALA A 268 22.00 6.00 -4.60
N GLY A 269 22.77 6.31 -3.55
CA GLY A 269 24.07 6.96 -3.66
C GLY A 269 24.07 8.49 -3.61
N GLY A 270 22.92 9.15 -3.38
CA GLY A 270 22.86 10.58 -3.12
C GLY A 270 23.10 11.45 -4.36
N ASP A 271 22.06 11.72 -5.15
CA ASP A 271 22.15 12.60 -6.34
C ASP A 271 20.91 13.52 -6.37
N PRO A 272 21.03 14.74 -5.82
CA PRO A 272 19.92 15.69 -5.72
C PRO A 272 19.28 16.06 -7.07
N ASP A 273 20.06 16.21 -8.13
CA ASP A 273 19.54 16.56 -9.45
C ASP A 273 18.71 15.42 -10.04
N ARG A 274 19.16 14.17 -9.85
CA ARG A 274 18.41 12.98 -10.24
C ARG A 274 17.12 12.85 -9.45
N TRP A 275 17.14 13.09 -8.15
CA TRP A 275 15.94 13.03 -7.30
C TRP A 275 14.92 14.06 -7.71
N ARG A 276 15.37 15.29 -7.95
CA ARG A 276 14.50 16.38 -8.40
C ARG A 276 13.86 16.06 -9.75
N SER A 277 14.66 15.65 -10.73
CA SER A 277 14.15 15.24 -12.05
C SER A 277 13.17 14.06 -11.95
N HIS A 278 13.39 13.11 -11.04
CA HIS A 278 12.49 11.99 -10.81
C HIS A 278 11.16 12.45 -10.19
N ALA A 279 11.19 13.34 -9.20
CA ALA A 279 10.02 13.91 -8.57
C ALA A 279 9.18 14.74 -9.54
N GLU A 280 9.82 15.62 -10.33
CA GLU A 280 9.17 16.44 -11.37
C GLU A 280 8.43 15.58 -12.41
N LYS A 281 9.03 14.46 -12.84
CA LYS A 281 8.39 13.54 -13.78
C LYS A 281 7.17 12.84 -13.17
N TRP A 282 7.22 12.42 -11.90
CA TRP A 282 6.06 11.87 -11.23
C TRP A 282 4.95 12.89 -11.03
N GLN A 283 5.31 14.12 -10.64
CA GLN A 283 4.35 15.24 -10.54
C GLN A 283 3.66 15.51 -11.87
N ALA A 284 4.41 15.54 -12.98
CA ALA A 284 3.86 15.73 -14.32
C ALA A 284 2.91 14.60 -14.76
N LEU A 285 3.05 13.39 -14.20
CA LEU A 285 2.14 12.26 -14.42
C LEU A 285 0.89 12.30 -13.51
N GLY A 286 0.81 13.26 -12.58
CA GLY A 286 -0.29 13.40 -11.64
C GLY A 286 -0.17 12.47 -10.42
N CYS A 287 1.06 12.10 -10.04
CA CYS A 287 1.32 11.41 -8.78
C CYS A 287 0.92 12.29 -7.61
N THR A 288 0.31 11.70 -6.60
CA THR A 288 -0.19 12.42 -5.41
C THR A 288 0.71 12.24 -4.19
N HIS A 289 1.49 11.14 -4.12
CA HIS A 289 2.33 10.78 -2.98
C HIS A 289 3.69 10.27 -3.48
N LEU A 290 4.76 10.73 -2.88
CA LEU A 290 6.11 10.30 -3.25
C LEU A 290 6.92 9.94 -1.99
N SER A 291 7.23 8.65 -1.85
CA SER A 291 8.01 8.11 -0.73
C SER A 291 9.47 7.93 -1.10
N ILE A 292 10.38 8.26 -0.17
CA ILE A 292 11.80 7.92 -0.31
C ILE A 292 12.12 6.58 0.37
N ALA A 293 12.84 5.71 -0.32
CA ALA A 293 13.42 4.49 0.21
C ALA A 293 14.94 4.66 0.36
N THR A 294 15.43 4.42 1.56
CA THR A 294 16.88 4.54 1.91
C THR A 294 17.59 3.19 1.95
N HIS A 295 16.93 2.13 1.47
CA HIS A 295 17.53 0.79 1.38
C HIS A 295 18.84 0.83 0.59
N ASN A 296 19.84 0.06 1.06
CA ASN A 296 21.17 -0.04 0.46
C ASN A 296 21.94 1.30 0.38
N ALA A 297 21.59 2.29 1.20
CA ALA A 297 22.31 3.55 1.28
C ALA A 297 23.62 3.45 2.12
N GLY A 298 23.86 2.29 2.77
CA GLY A 298 25.05 2.02 3.56
C GLY A 298 24.94 2.46 5.01
N ASP A 299 23.80 2.92 5.46
CA ASP A 299 23.57 3.27 6.85
C ASP A 299 23.27 2.04 7.70
N THR A 300 23.65 2.10 8.97
CA THR A 300 23.49 0.99 9.94
C THR A 300 22.80 1.42 11.23
N ASN A 301 22.28 2.65 11.28
CA ASN A 301 21.58 3.19 12.45
C ASN A 301 20.50 4.19 12.02
N VAL A 302 19.61 4.50 12.94
CA VAL A 302 18.45 5.36 12.72
C VAL A 302 18.84 6.77 12.29
N ASP A 303 19.85 7.37 12.92
CA ASP A 303 20.29 8.74 12.60
C ASP A 303 20.76 8.86 11.14
N GLY A 304 21.47 7.83 10.65
CA GLY A 304 21.90 7.75 9.26
C GLY A 304 20.71 7.72 8.29
N TYR A 305 19.72 6.87 8.54
CA TYR A 305 18.50 6.82 7.70
C TYR A 305 17.76 8.15 7.71
N LEU A 306 17.55 8.75 8.89
CA LEU A 306 16.87 10.03 9.02
C LEU A 306 17.62 11.19 8.33
N ALA A 307 18.96 11.20 8.41
CA ALA A 307 19.78 12.17 7.69
C ALA A 307 19.59 12.06 6.16
N ARG A 308 19.54 10.83 5.62
CA ARG A 308 19.27 10.59 4.19
C ARG A 308 17.88 11.03 3.78
N ILE A 309 16.90 10.80 4.61
CA ILE A 309 15.51 11.24 4.39
C ILE A 309 15.45 12.78 4.35
N ALA A 310 16.10 13.46 5.30
CA ALA A 310 16.18 14.92 5.34
C ALA A 310 16.87 15.50 4.10
N GLU A 311 18.01 14.93 3.69
CA GLU A 311 18.72 15.33 2.48
C GLU A 311 17.85 15.21 1.22
N TYR A 312 17.14 14.09 1.06
CA TYR A 312 16.21 13.91 -0.05
C TYR A 312 15.06 14.92 -0.01
N ARG A 313 14.40 15.08 1.14
CA ARG A 313 13.29 16.04 1.33
C ARG A 313 13.72 17.45 0.91
N ASP A 314 14.89 17.89 1.36
CA ASP A 314 15.40 19.23 1.05
C ASP A 314 15.71 19.39 -0.45
N ALA A 315 16.21 18.35 -1.10
CA ALA A 315 16.48 18.35 -2.54
C ALA A 315 15.20 18.45 -3.40
N VAL A 316 14.09 17.86 -2.95
CA VAL A 316 12.81 17.89 -3.69
C VAL A 316 11.82 18.93 -3.16
N ALA A 317 12.27 19.84 -2.29
CA ALA A 317 11.46 20.93 -1.77
C ALA A 317 10.81 21.75 -2.90
N GLY A 318 9.53 22.08 -2.75
CA GLY A 318 8.74 22.78 -3.77
C GLY A 318 8.10 21.86 -4.83
N ILE A 319 8.37 20.55 -4.80
CA ILE A 319 7.70 19.52 -5.61
C ILE A 319 6.92 18.58 -4.70
N VAL A 320 7.52 18.23 -3.58
CA VAL A 320 6.93 17.39 -2.54
C VAL A 320 6.72 18.23 -1.28
N GLN A 321 5.57 18.08 -0.63
CA GLN A 321 5.22 18.86 0.54
C GLN A 321 5.20 17.97 1.80
N PRO A 322 5.95 18.35 2.85
CA PRO A 322 5.80 17.75 4.17
C PRO A 322 4.40 18.02 4.75
N VAL A 323 3.84 17.04 5.43
CA VAL A 323 2.62 17.21 6.22
C VAL A 323 3.01 17.85 7.56
N ARG A 324 2.27 18.87 7.99
CA ARG A 324 2.53 19.61 9.26
C ARG A 324 1.58 19.17 10.34
#